data_14f19bc8411c8423292ad74be1278580
#
_entry.id   14f19bc8411c8423292ad74be1278580
#
_cell.length_a   1.000
_cell.length_b   1.000
_cell.length_c   1.000
_cell.angle_alpha   90.00
_cell.angle_beta   90.00
_cell.angle_gamma   90.00
#
_symmetry.space_group_name_H-M   'P 1'
#
loop_
_entity.id
_entity.type
_entity.pdbx_description
1 polymer ?
#
loop_
_entity_poly.entity_id
_entity_poly.type
_entity_poly.pdbx_seq_one_letter_code
_entity_poly.pdbx_strand_id
1 'polypeptide(L)'
;MFAGLTLLLIPLAVMGARAASTPTASSACSIGGTAATVTGIELDAVQMGHAQTIATVAAARGLDPYAATVALATAYQESRIRMLANDGSSPELTAEQAAVTATSLQHPHDGIGSDHDSVNTFQQRWLAGWGTLAELMDPVYAAEEFYARLVEVPDWQTIPLTQAAQAVQVSAAGGAYARWMPLARELTAMLWPTALAAAAAPSGPAPAVCPGLPVAAGSWIRPTAGTVTSGYGSRWGTLHAGVDIAGPHNTPVYAAADGTVLRAECTSDYCDRDGSLSLAGYGNLVELDHGGGLATRYAHLSAFTVTAGQRVSAGALLGFQGSTGNSTAVHLHFEVRQDGAPVDPVPWLADRGVDLHASDGA
;
A
#
# COMPACT_ATOMS: atom_id res chain seq x y z
N MET A 1 26.02 -25.34 50.32
CA MET A 1 26.61 -25.12 49.01
C MET A 1 25.76 -24.10 48.27
N PHE A 2 26.18 -22.85 48.30
CA PHE A 2 25.46 -21.77 47.61
C PHE A 2 26.08 -21.59 46.20
N ALA A 3 25.32 -21.79 45.13
CA ALA A 3 25.73 -21.50 43.80
C ALA A 3 25.32 -20.06 43.47
N GLY A 4 26.29 -19.21 43.27
CA GLY A 4 26.08 -17.81 42.91
C GLY A 4 25.70 -17.65 41.43
N LEU A 5 24.64 -16.87 41.22
CA LEU A 5 24.18 -16.44 39.92
C LEU A 5 24.98 -15.20 39.50
N THR A 6 25.88 -15.36 38.52
CA THR A 6 26.68 -14.27 37.99
C THR A 6 25.88 -13.51 36.95
N LEU A 7 25.52 -12.27 37.26
CA LEU A 7 24.84 -11.33 36.33
C LEU A 7 25.89 -10.75 35.37
N LEU A 8 25.80 -11.09 34.10
CA LEU A 8 26.67 -10.52 33.06
C LEU A 8 26.09 -9.17 32.61
N LEU A 9 26.74 -8.09 33.04
CA LEU A 9 26.50 -6.73 32.55
C LEU A 9 27.26 -6.54 31.23
N ILE A 10 26.57 -6.36 30.13
CA ILE A 10 27.12 -5.97 28.84
C ILE A 10 27.21 -4.45 28.81
N PRO A 11 28.40 -3.86 28.57
CA PRO A 11 28.54 -2.40 28.48
C PRO A 11 27.98 -1.86 27.16
N LEU A 12 27.19 -0.81 27.27
CA LEU A 12 26.67 -0.01 26.15
C LEU A 12 27.82 0.81 25.57
N ALA A 13 28.31 0.43 24.40
CA ALA A 13 29.28 1.21 23.64
C ALA A 13 28.59 2.36 22.91
N VAL A 14 28.80 3.58 23.36
CA VAL A 14 28.45 4.81 22.65
C VAL A 14 29.45 4.98 21.50
N MET A 15 29.03 4.70 20.26
CA MET A 15 29.80 5.05 19.06
C MET A 15 29.34 6.40 18.51
N GLY A 16 30.28 7.32 18.44
CA GLY A 16 30.09 8.68 17.96
C GLY A 16 29.64 8.75 16.49
N ALA A 17 28.77 9.69 16.25
CA ALA A 17 28.25 10.01 14.94
C ALA A 17 29.35 10.51 13.99
N ARG A 18 29.64 9.76 12.94
CA ARG A 18 30.26 10.29 11.72
C ARG A 18 29.14 10.68 10.77
N ALA A 19 29.11 11.95 10.38
CA ALA A 19 28.26 12.43 9.31
C ALA A 19 28.61 11.70 8.01
N ALA A 20 27.76 10.77 7.59
CA ALA A 20 27.76 10.22 6.26
C ALA A 20 26.80 11.03 5.41
N SER A 21 27.28 11.47 4.25
CA SER A 21 26.52 12.11 3.19
C SER A 21 25.24 11.36 2.89
N THR A 22 24.11 12.08 2.97
CA THR A 22 22.78 11.60 2.64
C THR A 22 22.72 11.05 1.20
N PRO A 23 22.35 9.78 1.00
CA PRO A 23 21.80 9.39 -0.28
C PRO A 23 20.44 10.07 -0.42
N THR A 24 20.19 10.66 -1.57
CA THR A 24 18.90 11.23 -1.99
C THR A 24 17.79 10.21 -1.69
N ALA A 25 16.84 10.63 -0.87
CA ALA A 25 15.70 9.84 -0.47
C ALA A 25 14.95 9.34 -1.70
N SER A 26 15.01 8.05 -1.95
CA SER A 26 13.99 7.33 -2.70
C SER A 26 12.66 7.63 -2.02
N SER A 27 11.70 8.14 -2.78
CA SER A 27 10.38 8.55 -2.28
C SER A 27 9.64 7.32 -1.77
N ALA A 28 9.84 6.97 -0.51
CA ALA A 28 8.99 6.04 0.20
C ALA A 28 7.57 6.65 0.24
N CYS A 29 6.59 5.86 -0.08
CA CYS A 29 5.17 6.22 -0.06
C CYS A 29 4.81 6.68 1.37
N SER A 30 4.71 8.01 1.59
CA SER A 30 4.32 8.58 2.88
C SER A 30 2.81 8.53 3.00
N ILE A 31 2.33 7.65 3.85
CA ILE A 31 0.94 7.62 4.29
C ILE A 31 0.69 8.94 5.04
N GLY A 32 -0.23 9.77 4.54
CA GLY A 32 -0.47 11.13 5.06
C GLY A 32 -1.13 11.15 6.44
N GLY A 33 -0.34 10.86 7.49
CA GLY A 33 -0.67 11.20 8.88
C GLY A 33 0.00 12.51 9.26
N THR A 34 -0.57 13.28 10.18
CA THR A 34 0.17 14.33 10.88
C THR A 34 0.92 13.68 12.04
N ALA A 35 2.20 14.05 12.23
CA ALA A 35 2.93 13.61 13.41
C ALA A 35 2.17 13.94 14.70
N ALA A 36 2.23 13.04 15.68
CA ALA A 36 1.53 13.20 16.95
C ALA A 36 2.38 12.71 18.13
N THR A 37 2.19 13.34 19.29
CA THR A 37 2.71 12.82 20.55
C THR A 37 1.59 12.12 21.28
N VAL A 38 1.72 10.82 21.49
CA VAL A 38 0.72 9.96 22.12
C VAL A 38 1.35 9.29 23.33
N THR A 39 0.78 9.45 24.51
CA THR A 39 1.36 8.97 25.81
C THR A 39 2.84 9.34 26.01
N GLY A 40 3.26 10.54 25.51
CA GLY A 40 4.66 10.98 25.58
C GLY A 40 5.60 10.36 24.56
N ILE A 41 5.08 9.57 23.61
CA ILE A 41 5.81 8.97 22.51
C ILE A 41 5.53 9.77 21.25
N GLU A 42 6.60 10.24 20.62
CA GLU A 42 6.49 10.92 19.32
C GLU A 42 6.35 9.90 18.20
N LEU A 43 5.30 10.04 17.41
CA LEU A 43 5.04 9.27 16.19
C LEU A 43 5.08 10.22 15.00
N ASP A 44 5.85 9.88 13.99
CA ASP A 44 5.91 10.66 12.76
C ASP A 44 4.68 10.41 11.85
N ALA A 45 4.60 11.18 10.76
CA ALA A 45 3.50 11.11 9.81
C ALA A 45 3.34 9.71 9.18
N VAL A 46 4.45 9.00 8.95
CA VAL A 46 4.45 7.66 8.37
C VAL A 46 3.85 6.65 9.35
N GLN A 47 4.32 6.67 10.60
CA GLN A 47 3.79 5.81 11.67
C GLN A 47 2.29 6.05 11.91
N MET A 48 1.86 7.31 11.93
CA MET A 48 0.45 7.69 12.07
C MET A 48 -0.40 7.20 10.89
N GLY A 49 0.14 7.24 9.70
CA GLY A 49 -0.52 6.71 8.52
C GLY A 49 -0.71 5.19 8.58
N HIS A 50 0.31 4.43 8.94
CA HIS A 50 0.18 2.98 9.14
C HIS A 50 -0.81 2.66 10.28
N ALA A 51 -0.77 3.43 11.39
CA ALA A 51 -1.73 3.28 12.47
C ALA A 51 -3.17 3.52 12.01
N GLN A 52 -3.40 4.53 11.16
CA GLN A 52 -4.72 4.79 10.57
C GLN A 52 -5.16 3.64 9.67
N THR A 53 -4.26 3.07 8.84
CA THR A 53 -4.55 1.89 8.02
C THR A 53 -5.02 0.72 8.87
N ILE A 54 -4.27 0.39 9.92
CA ILE A 54 -4.61 -0.70 10.85
C ILE A 54 -6.00 -0.48 11.46
N ALA A 55 -6.30 0.73 11.94
CA ALA A 55 -7.62 1.05 12.50
C ALA A 55 -8.75 0.97 11.45
N THR A 56 -8.48 1.43 10.22
CA THR A 56 -9.48 1.43 9.13
C THR A 56 -9.83 0.01 8.69
N VAL A 57 -8.85 -0.89 8.59
CA VAL A 57 -9.09 -2.30 8.25
C VAL A 57 -9.95 -2.97 9.33
N ALA A 58 -9.69 -2.72 10.62
CA ALA A 58 -10.55 -3.24 11.71
C ALA A 58 -11.99 -2.75 11.56
N ALA A 59 -12.19 -1.45 11.34
CA ALA A 59 -13.52 -0.85 11.17
C ALA A 59 -14.25 -1.40 9.93
N ALA A 60 -13.55 -1.55 8.80
CA ALA A 60 -14.09 -2.11 7.55
C ALA A 60 -14.53 -3.59 7.71
N ARG A 61 -13.84 -4.35 8.54
CA ARG A 61 -14.23 -5.73 8.91
C ARG A 61 -15.36 -5.79 9.93
N GLY A 62 -15.88 -4.65 10.41
CA GLY A 62 -16.90 -4.59 11.45
C GLY A 62 -16.43 -5.05 12.83
N LEU A 63 -15.12 -5.04 13.09
CA LEU A 63 -14.55 -5.37 14.38
C LEU A 63 -14.72 -4.20 15.36
N ASP A 64 -14.62 -4.49 16.65
CA ASP A 64 -14.69 -3.46 17.67
C ASP A 64 -13.34 -2.71 17.84
N PRO A 65 -13.31 -1.55 18.52
CA PRO A 65 -12.08 -0.80 18.74
C PRO A 65 -10.98 -1.57 19.47
N TYR A 66 -11.34 -2.62 20.21
CA TYR A 66 -10.36 -3.44 20.92
C TYR A 66 -9.48 -4.23 19.95
N ALA A 67 -10.03 -4.68 18.81
CA ALA A 67 -9.22 -5.29 17.73
C ALA A 67 -8.11 -4.36 17.25
N ALA A 68 -8.46 -3.10 16.96
CA ALA A 68 -7.47 -2.09 16.57
C ALA A 68 -6.43 -1.85 17.66
N THR A 69 -6.86 -1.85 18.95
CA THR A 69 -5.94 -1.70 20.09
C THR A 69 -4.95 -2.86 20.17
N VAL A 70 -5.41 -4.11 19.98
CA VAL A 70 -4.52 -5.29 19.94
C VAL A 70 -3.52 -5.19 18.81
N ALA A 71 -3.98 -4.86 17.59
CA ALA A 71 -3.14 -4.74 16.41
C ALA A 71 -2.11 -3.62 16.54
N LEU A 72 -2.51 -2.43 17.01
CA LEU A 72 -1.60 -1.29 17.20
C LEU A 72 -0.53 -1.54 18.26
N ALA A 73 -0.88 -2.20 19.37
CA ALA A 73 0.10 -2.62 20.38
C ALA A 73 1.10 -3.62 19.80
N THR A 74 0.61 -4.55 18.97
CA THR A 74 1.45 -5.54 18.29
C THR A 74 2.38 -4.84 17.29
N ALA A 75 1.84 -4.06 16.36
CA ALA A 75 2.64 -3.36 15.35
C ALA A 75 3.70 -2.44 15.98
N TYR A 76 3.36 -1.76 17.09
CA TYR A 76 4.35 -0.93 17.78
C TYR A 76 5.45 -1.78 18.45
N GLN A 77 5.12 -2.93 18.99
CA GLN A 77 6.12 -3.85 19.56
C GLN A 77 7.06 -4.40 18.49
N GLU A 78 6.51 -4.83 17.36
CA GLU A 78 7.26 -5.55 16.32
C GLU A 78 8.13 -4.62 15.48
N SER A 79 7.61 -3.46 15.06
CA SER A 79 8.28 -2.59 14.09
C SER A 79 8.28 -1.11 14.44
N ARG A 80 7.71 -0.69 15.57
CA ARG A 80 7.33 0.71 15.85
C ARG A 80 6.34 1.27 14.84
N ILE A 81 5.42 0.44 14.37
CA ILE A 81 4.43 0.77 13.33
C ILE A 81 5.12 1.23 12.02
N ARG A 82 6.23 0.59 11.64
CA ARG A 82 6.92 0.86 10.37
C ARG A 82 6.78 -0.34 9.44
N MET A 83 6.63 -0.05 8.17
CA MET A 83 6.73 -1.06 7.13
C MET A 83 8.19 -1.44 6.95
N LEU A 84 8.63 -2.57 7.49
CA LEU A 84 10.01 -3.02 7.36
C LEU A 84 10.15 -4.00 6.19
N ALA A 85 11.12 -3.74 5.31
CA ALA A 85 11.67 -4.73 4.41
C ALA A 85 12.73 -5.57 5.14
N ASN A 86 13.19 -6.67 4.53
CA ASN A 86 14.21 -7.53 5.11
C ASN A 86 15.33 -7.78 4.08
N ASP A 87 16.58 -7.59 4.49
CA ASP A 87 17.76 -7.72 3.62
C ASP A 87 18.17 -9.18 3.34
N GLY A 88 17.49 -10.15 3.97
CA GLY A 88 17.78 -11.58 3.82
C GLY A 88 19.09 -12.02 4.49
N SER A 89 19.72 -11.18 5.33
CA SER A 89 21.01 -11.48 5.94
C SER A 89 20.94 -12.42 7.16
N SER A 90 19.74 -12.86 7.54
CA SER A 90 19.56 -13.80 8.66
C SER A 90 20.32 -15.11 8.41
N PRO A 91 21.16 -15.57 9.36
CA PRO A 91 21.93 -16.81 9.22
C PRO A 91 21.04 -18.08 9.25
N GLU A 92 19.78 -17.95 9.59
CA GLU A 92 18.84 -19.05 9.66
C GLU A 92 18.16 -19.36 8.31
N LEU A 93 18.33 -18.45 7.33
CA LEU A 93 17.80 -18.63 5.99
C LEU A 93 18.77 -19.40 5.10
N THR A 94 18.25 -20.29 4.25
CA THR A 94 19.04 -20.80 3.13
C THR A 94 19.35 -19.69 2.13
N ALA A 95 20.35 -19.87 1.27
CA ALA A 95 20.70 -18.86 0.26
C ALA A 95 19.51 -18.51 -0.67
N GLU A 96 18.67 -19.49 -0.99
CA GLU A 96 17.46 -19.28 -1.80
C GLU A 96 16.41 -18.50 -1.04
N GLN A 97 16.14 -18.84 0.22
CA GLN A 97 15.20 -18.11 1.08
C GLN A 97 15.68 -16.67 1.33
N ALA A 98 16.97 -16.48 1.56
CA ALA A 98 17.57 -15.16 1.72
C ALA A 98 17.38 -14.29 0.47
N ALA A 99 17.62 -14.84 -0.72
CA ALA A 99 17.42 -14.14 -1.99
C ALA A 99 15.94 -13.74 -2.20
N VAL A 100 14.99 -14.64 -1.88
CA VAL A 100 13.56 -14.33 -1.95
C VAL A 100 13.21 -13.24 -0.93
N THR A 101 13.63 -13.38 0.32
CA THR A 101 13.33 -12.41 1.39
C THR A 101 13.86 -11.02 1.03
N ALA A 102 15.06 -10.92 0.46
CA ALA A 102 15.66 -9.66 0.03
C ALA A 102 14.86 -8.95 -1.09
N THR A 103 13.97 -9.65 -1.83
CA THR A 103 13.08 -8.97 -2.79
C THR A 103 12.09 -8.03 -2.14
N SER A 104 11.87 -8.12 -0.82
CA SER A 104 11.08 -7.14 -0.06
C SER A 104 11.63 -5.71 -0.16
N LEU A 105 12.94 -5.55 -0.38
CA LEU A 105 13.58 -4.25 -0.61
C LEU A 105 13.11 -3.54 -1.88
N GLN A 106 12.46 -4.25 -2.80
CA GLN A 106 11.90 -3.69 -4.03
C GLN A 106 10.50 -3.10 -3.81
N HIS A 107 9.90 -3.31 -2.65
CA HIS A 107 8.60 -2.76 -2.26
C HIS A 107 8.76 -1.49 -1.41
N PRO A 108 7.75 -0.60 -1.37
CA PRO A 108 7.77 0.55 -0.47
C PRO A 108 7.96 0.12 0.99
N HIS A 109 8.93 0.73 1.69
CA HIS A 109 9.25 0.43 3.07
C HIS A 109 9.85 1.63 3.80
N ASP A 110 9.77 1.64 5.13
CA ASP A 110 10.23 2.72 6.01
C ASP A 110 11.52 2.39 6.75
N GLY A 111 11.99 1.17 6.60
CA GLY A 111 13.21 0.69 7.24
C GLY A 111 13.52 -0.74 6.82
N ILE A 112 14.69 -1.22 7.22
CA ILE A 112 15.18 -2.54 6.86
C ILE A 112 15.44 -3.33 8.14
N GLY A 113 14.91 -4.55 8.21
CA GLY A 113 15.16 -5.56 9.21
C GLY A 113 16.02 -6.70 8.67
N SER A 114 16.39 -7.62 9.56
CA SER A 114 17.17 -8.82 9.22
C SER A 114 16.79 -10.04 10.06
N ASP A 115 15.65 -9.96 10.78
CA ASP A 115 15.19 -11.05 11.63
C ASP A 115 14.46 -12.12 10.78
N HIS A 116 15.05 -13.30 10.64
CA HIS A 116 14.53 -14.40 9.84
C HIS A 116 14.07 -13.92 8.44
N ASP A 117 12.83 -14.21 8.09
CA ASP A 117 12.12 -13.77 6.89
C ASP A 117 10.99 -12.75 7.20
N SER A 118 11.09 -12.08 8.37
CA SER A 118 10.08 -11.17 8.90
C SER A 118 10.03 -9.87 8.12
N VAL A 119 8.82 -9.44 7.71
CA VAL A 119 8.59 -8.18 6.99
C VAL A 119 7.37 -7.44 7.55
N ASN A 120 7.14 -6.22 7.10
CA ASN A 120 6.00 -5.33 7.37
C ASN A 120 5.86 -4.82 8.81
N THR A 121 4.72 -4.19 9.12
CA THR A 121 4.43 -3.58 10.43
C THR A 121 4.25 -4.60 11.54
N PHE A 122 3.88 -5.83 11.21
CA PHE A 122 3.63 -6.92 12.16
C PHE A 122 4.75 -7.95 12.22
N GLN A 123 5.81 -7.80 11.44
CA GLN A 123 6.90 -8.76 11.30
C GLN A 123 6.40 -10.16 10.92
N GLN A 124 5.47 -10.19 9.97
CA GLN A 124 4.91 -11.42 9.43
C GLN A 124 5.91 -12.14 8.54
N ARG A 125 5.83 -13.47 8.50
CA ARG A 125 6.80 -14.34 7.86
C ARG A 125 6.18 -15.12 6.71
N TRP A 126 6.72 -14.96 5.50
CA TRP A 126 6.23 -15.68 4.34
C TRP A 126 6.47 -17.19 4.44
N LEU A 127 7.57 -17.62 5.06
CA LEU A 127 7.86 -19.05 5.35
C LEU A 127 6.90 -19.65 6.39
N ALA A 128 6.28 -18.83 7.21
CA ALA A 128 5.28 -19.26 8.19
C ALA A 128 3.84 -19.24 7.64
N GLY A 129 3.67 -18.99 6.33
CA GLY A 129 2.37 -19.07 5.66
C GLY A 129 1.47 -17.85 5.93
N TRP A 130 2.04 -16.66 6.14
CA TRP A 130 1.28 -15.44 6.28
C TRP A 130 0.83 -14.85 4.93
N GLY A 131 1.44 -15.26 3.83
CA GLY A 131 1.17 -14.79 2.48
C GLY A 131 2.43 -14.81 1.64
N THR A 132 2.33 -14.42 0.39
CA THR A 132 3.50 -14.15 -0.46
C THR A 132 4.20 -12.88 0.01
N LEU A 133 5.49 -12.74 -0.32
CA LEU A 133 6.25 -11.56 0.09
C LEU A 133 5.64 -10.24 -0.44
N ALA A 134 5.16 -10.24 -1.69
CA ALA A 134 4.53 -9.08 -2.29
C ALA A 134 3.22 -8.70 -1.56
N GLU A 135 2.41 -9.67 -1.17
CA GLU A 135 1.21 -9.43 -0.36
C GLU A 135 1.56 -8.89 1.02
N LEU A 136 2.56 -9.48 1.68
CA LEU A 136 3.00 -9.05 3.01
C LEU A 136 3.56 -7.63 3.04
N MET A 137 4.10 -7.13 1.92
CA MET A 137 4.56 -5.75 1.79
C MET A 137 3.44 -4.75 1.46
N ASP A 138 2.18 -5.20 1.38
CA ASP A 138 1.00 -4.35 1.35
C ASP A 138 0.49 -4.12 2.79
N PRO A 139 0.41 -2.87 3.28
CA PRO A 139 -0.01 -2.58 4.66
C PRO A 139 -1.46 -2.95 4.95
N VAL A 140 -2.33 -2.95 3.93
CA VAL A 140 -3.73 -3.37 4.07
C VAL A 140 -3.79 -4.89 4.21
N TYR A 141 -3.13 -5.63 3.31
CA TYR A 141 -3.06 -7.08 3.38
C TYR A 141 -2.46 -7.56 4.72
N ALA A 142 -1.35 -6.92 5.16
CA ALA A 142 -0.72 -7.25 6.43
C ALA A 142 -1.68 -7.10 7.62
N ALA A 143 -2.50 -6.03 7.63
CA ALA A 143 -3.53 -5.82 8.66
C ALA A 143 -4.70 -6.80 8.52
N GLU A 144 -5.15 -7.10 7.30
CA GLU A 144 -6.19 -8.09 7.01
C GLU A 144 -5.82 -9.47 7.55
N GLU A 145 -4.59 -9.94 7.28
CA GLU A 145 -4.08 -11.21 7.76
C GLU A 145 -3.93 -11.25 9.28
N PHE A 146 -3.51 -10.13 9.88
CA PHE A 146 -3.49 -10.03 11.34
C PHE A 146 -4.89 -10.23 11.93
N TYR A 147 -5.90 -9.53 11.41
CA TYR A 147 -7.27 -9.64 11.89
C TYR A 147 -7.92 -10.98 11.57
N ALA A 148 -7.62 -11.57 10.41
CA ALA A 148 -8.10 -12.91 10.08
C ALA A 148 -7.68 -13.93 11.14
N ARG A 149 -6.44 -13.85 11.63
CA ARG A 149 -5.95 -14.73 12.71
C ARG A 149 -6.46 -14.32 14.09
N LEU A 150 -6.62 -13.01 14.36
CA LEU A 150 -7.14 -12.54 15.63
C LEU A 150 -8.54 -13.07 15.91
N VAL A 151 -9.43 -13.06 14.91
CA VAL A 151 -10.81 -13.53 15.09
C VAL A 151 -10.92 -15.04 15.29
N GLU A 152 -9.88 -15.80 14.97
CA GLU A 152 -9.78 -17.23 15.24
C GLU A 152 -9.32 -17.55 16.68
N VAL A 153 -8.80 -16.55 17.40
CA VAL A 153 -8.39 -16.72 18.80
C VAL A 153 -9.64 -16.79 19.68
N PRO A 154 -9.87 -17.89 20.44
CA PRO A 154 -11.02 -17.97 21.33
C PRO A 154 -11.05 -16.82 22.33
N ASP A 155 -12.24 -16.23 22.50
CA ASP A 155 -12.51 -15.17 23.49
C ASP A 155 -11.60 -13.93 23.35
N TRP A 156 -11.04 -13.67 22.17
CA TRP A 156 -10.08 -12.58 21.94
C TRP A 156 -10.58 -11.20 22.42
N GLN A 157 -11.91 -10.95 22.41
CA GLN A 157 -12.50 -9.70 22.88
C GLN A 157 -12.39 -9.50 24.39
N THR A 158 -12.23 -10.58 25.15
CA THR A 158 -12.31 -10.56 26.62
C THR A 158 -11.00 -10.96 27.31
N ILE A 159 -10.11 -11.66 26.61
CA ILE A 159 -8.79 -12.01 27.15
C ILE A 159 -7.86 -10.79 27.18
N PRO A 160 -6.83 -10.78 28.06
CA PRO A 160 -5.86 -9.69 28.08
C PRO A 160 -5.20 -9.47 26.71
N LEU A 161 -4.99 -8.19 26.32
CA LEU A 161 -4.38 -7.78 25.05
C LEU A 161 -3.12 -8.58 24.73
N THR A 162 -2.25 -8.78 25.71
CA THR A 162 -1.00 -9.52 25.49
C THR A 162 -1.24 -10.99 25.13
N GLN A 163 -2.31 -11.61 25.65
CA GLN A 163 -2.67 -12.99 25.30
C GLN A 163 -3.21 -13.06 23.86
N ALA A 164 -4.08 -12.12 23.49
CA ALA A 164 -4.60 -12.05 22.12
C ALA A 164 -3.48 -11.82 21.11
N ALA A 165 -2.63 -10.80 21.33
CA ALA A 165 -1.48 -10.49 20.47
C ALA A 165 -0.51 -11.68 20.34
N GLN A 166 -0.22 -12.35 21.46
CA GLN A 166 0.67 -13.50 21.48
C GLN A 166 0.11 -14.70 20.74
N ALA A 167 -1.20 -14.94 20.85
CA ALA A 167 -1.86 -16.04 20.15
C ALA A 167 -1.79 -15.85 18.62
N VAL A 168 -1.90 -14.60 18.14
CA VAL A 168 -1.78 -14.26 16.73
C VAL A 168 -0.33 -14.41 16.24
N GLN A 169 0.65 -13.87 16.99
CA GLN A 169 2.06 -13.82 16.57
C GLN A 169 2.83 -15.10 16.85
N VAL A 170 2.29 -16.00 17.70
CA VAL A 170 2.99 -17.22 18.17
C VAL A 170 4.39 -16.90 18.71
N SER A 171 4.51 -15.73 19.35
CA SER A 171 5.79 -15.19 19.82
C SER A 171 6.24 -15.83 21.13
N ALA A 172 7.56 -16.02 21.29
CA ALA A 172 8.14 -16.50 22.56
C ALA A 172 8.14 -15.43 23.67
N ALA A 173 7.89 -14.15 23.35
CA ALA A 173 8.00 -13.01 24.25
C ALA A 173 6.65 -12.70 24.95
N GLY A 174 6.14 -13.62 25.76
CA GLY A 174 4.91 -13.43 26.55
C GLY A 174 4.99 -12.17 27.41
N GLY A 175 4.02 -11.27 27.27
CA GLY A 175 3.92 -10.04 28.06
C GLY A 175 4.55 -8.80 27.44
N ALA A 176 5.29 -8.90 26.36
CA ALA A 176 5.95 -7.74 25.71
C ALA A 176 4.95 -6.69 25.20
N TYR A 177 3.76 -7.09 24.82
CA TYR A 177 2.72 -6.22 24.25
C TYR A 177 1.98 -5.37 25.31
N ALA A 178 1.89 -5.85 26.56
CA ALA A 178 1.12 -5.19 27.63
C ALA A 178 1.58 -3.75 27.90
N ARG A 179 2.88 -3.49 27.80
CA ARG A 179 3.47 -2.15 28.02
C ARG A 179 3.01 -1.11 27.01
N TRP A 180 2.56 -1.54 25.82
CA TRP A 180 2.11 -0.65 24.74
C TRP A 180 0.59 -0.43 24.76
N MET A 181 -0.13 -1.08 25.68
CA MET A 181 -1.57 -0.90 25.79
C MET A 181 -2.03 0.55 26.00
N PRO A 182 -1.35 1.39 26.83
CA PRO A 182 -1.73 2.79 26.96
C PRO A 182 -1.61 3.55 25.62
N LEU A 183 -0.49 3.41 24.91
CA LEU A 183 -0.27 3.99 23.59
C LEU A 183 -1.33 3.53 22.58
N ALA A 184 -1.55 2.22 22.49
CA ALA A 184 -2.48 1.65 21.52
C ALA A 184 -3.93 2.07 21.78
N ARG A 185 -4.36 2.20 23.04
CA ARG A 185 -5.70 2.68 23.41
C ARG A 185 -5.90 4.14 22.98
N GLU A 186 -4.91 5.01 23.24
CA GLU A 186 -4.99 6.41 22.88
C GLU A 186 -4.96 6.59 21.35
N LEU A 187 -4.11 5.84 20.64
CA LEU A 187 -4.11 5.77 19.19
C LEU A 187 -5.47 5.32 18.64
N THR A 188 -6.02 4.24 19.19
CA THR A 188 -7.35 3.77 18.79
C THR A 188 -8.40 4.84 19.01
N ALA A 189 -8.45 5.47 20.19
CA ALA A 189 -9.43 6.52 20.49
C ALA A 189 -9.30 7.73 19.53
N MET A 190 -8.08 8.09 19.15
CA MET A 190 -7.80 9.17 18.21
C MET A 190 -8.21 8.81 16.77
N LEU A 191 -7.91 7.61 16.30
CA LEU A 191 -8.03 7.22 14.90
C LEU A 191 -9.38 6.58 14.56
N TRP A 192 -10.08 5.99 15.54
CA TRP A 192 -11.29 5.22 15.34
C TRP A 192 -12.45 5.99 14.70
N PRO A 193 -12.73 7.28 15.05
CA PRO A 193 -13.80 8.04 14.40
C PRO A 193 -13.57 8.19 12.88
N THR A 194 -12.32 8.44 12.48
CA THR A 194 -11.93 8.54 11.07
C THR A 194 -12.00 7.17 10.38
N ALA A 195 -11.59 6.11 11.08
CA ALA A 195 -11.66 4.74 10.58
C ALA A 195 -13.11 4.29 10.32
N LEU A 196 -14.04 4.58 11.26
CA LEU A 196 -15.46 4.31 11.09
C LEU A 196 -16.06 5.12 9.93
N ALA A 197 -15.70 6.38 9.80
CA ALA A 197 -16.19 7.22 8.71
C ALA A 197 -15.70 6.69 7.35
N ALA A 198 -14.45 6.22 7.27
CA ALA A 198 -13.89 5.58 6.09
C ALA A 198 -14.58 4.23 5.77
N ALA A 199 -14.87 3.44 6.80
CA ALA A 199 -15.56 2.14 6.66
C ALA A 199 -17.05 2.28 6.32
N ALA A 200 -17.70 3.36 6.79
CA ALA A 200 -19.12 3.66 6.51
C ALA A 200 -19.32 4.36 5.16
N ALA A 201 -18.28 4.83 4.53
CA ALA A 201 -18.36 5.31 3.15
C ALA A 201 -18.92 4.17 2.29
N PRO A 202 -19.95 4.43 1.41
CA PRO A 202 -20.56 3.37 0.62
C PRO A 202 -19.47 2.59 -0.10
N SER A 203 -19.51 1.28 0.08
CA SER A 203 -18.46 0.33 -0.25
C SER A 203 -17.93 0.51 -1.68
N GLY A 204 -16.90 1.36 -1.78
CA GLY A 204 -15.81 1.07 -2.66
C GLY A 204 -14.85 0.15 -1.87
N PRO A 205 -14.05 -0.69 -2.52
CA PRO A 205 -13.10 -1.54 -1.82
C PRO A 205 -12.29 -0.72 -0.84
N ALA A 206 -11.87 -1.39 0.26
CA ALA A 206 -11.05 -0.77 1.29
C ALA A 206 -10.01 0.14 0.63
N PRO A 207 -9.83 1.38 1.12
CA PRO A 207 -8.83 2.23 0.55
C PRO A 207 -7.51 1.46 0.59
N ALA A 208 -7.04 1.05 -0.58
CA ALA A 208 -5.65 0.67 -0.73
C ALA A 208 -4.89 1.94 -0.41
N VAL A 209 -4.40 2.02 0.82
CA VAL A 209 -3.74 3.21 1.31
C VAL A 209 -2.29 3.17 0.86
N CYS A 210 -2.09 3.61 -0.34
CA CYS A 210 -1.14 4.68 -0.59
C CYS A 210 -1.96 5.82 -1.18
N PRO A 211 -2.49 6.76 -0.37
CA PRO A 211 -2.75 8.06 -0.91
C PRO A 211 -1.38 8.51 -1.40
N GLY A 212 -1.27 8.72 -2.69
CA GLY A 212 -0.13 9.46 -3.21
C GLY A 212 0.14 10.62 -2.26
N LEU A 213 1.36 11.02 -2.12
CA LEU A 213 1.78 12.26 -1.47
C LEU A 213 0.63 13.27 -1.57
N PRO A 214 0.38 14.12 -0.56
CA PRO A 214 -0.49 15.27 -0.78
C PRO A 214 0.11 16.03 -1.96
N VAL A 215 -0.38 15.65 -3.13
CA VAL A 215 -0.03 16.31 -4.37
C VAL A 215 -0.67 17.67 -4.20
N ALA A 216 0.10 18.74 -4.27
CA ALA A 216 -0.46 20.08 -4.16
C ALA A 216 -1.67 20.16 -5.09
N ALA A 217 -2.80 20.71 -4.60
CA ALA A 217 -4.03 20.78 -5.38
C ALA A 217 -3.71 21.31 -6.79
N GLY A 218 -4.10 20.54 -7.82
CA GLY A 218 -3.76 20.83 -9.22
C GLY A 218 -2.47 20.19 -9.76
N SER A 219 -1.75 19.38 -8.96
CA SER A 219 -0.57 18.63 -9.44
C SER A 219 -0.97 17.37 -10.21
N TRP A 220 -0.09 16.95 -11.12
CA TRP A 220 -0.22 15.73 -11.91
C TRP A 220 0.81 14.70 -11.46
N ILE A 221 0.47 13.43 -11.56
CA ILE A 221 1.35 12.31 -11.23
C ILE A 221 1.31 11.24 -12.34
N ARG A 222 2.29 10.37 -12.34
CA ARG A 222 2.31 9.16 -13.17
C ARG A 222 1.20 8.20 -12.70
N PRO A 223 0.35 7.69 -13.62
CA PRO A 223 -0.83 6.91 -13.21
C PRO A 223 -0.52 5.48 -12.74
N THR A 224 0.62 4.92 -13.11
CA THR A 224 1.02 3.55 -12.74
C THR A 224 2.51 3.32 -12.91
N ALA A 225 3.06 2.32 -12.24
CA ALA A 225 4.40 1.81 -12.49
C ALA A 225 4.46 0.97 -13.77
N GLY A 226 5.66 0.87 -14.38
CA GLY A 226 5.88 0.07 -15.59
C GLY A 226 6.59 0.81 -16.69
N THR A 227 6.70 0.22 -17.87
CA THR A 227 7.40 0.79 -19.03
C THR A 227 6.41 1.21 -20.11
N VAL A 228 6.57 2.40 -20.69
CA VAL A 228 5.81 2.81 -21.87
C VAL A 228 6.24 1.93 -23.05
N THR A 229 5.32 1.08 -23.51
CA THR A 229 5.55 0.13 -24.61
C THR A 229 4.94 0.57 -25.92
N SER A 230 3.97 1.50 -25.90
CA SER A 230 3.33 2.02 -27.09
C SER A 230 2.88 3.46 -26.86
N GLY A 231 3.22 4.36 -27.79
CA GLY A 231 2.88 5.78 -27.74
C GLY A 231 1.57 6.12 -28.44
N TYR A 232 1.14 7.37 -28.25
CA TYR A 232 0.02 7.98 -28.95
C TYR A 232 0.30 8.13 -30.46
N GLY A 233 -0.71 7.96 -31.30
CA GLY A 233 -0.61 8.24 -32.75
C GLY A 233 -1.22 7.17 -33.64
N SER A 234 -1.17 7.40 -34.94
CA SER A 234 -1.71 6.47 -35.94
C SER A 234 -0.84 5.24 -36.09
N ARG A 235 -1.47 4.07 -35.96
CA ARG A 235 -0.84 2.76 -36.21
C ARG A 235 -1.84 1.85 -36.94
N TRP A 236 -1.39 1.17 -37.99
CA TRP A 236 -2.22 0.25 -38.80
C TRP A 236 -3.56 0.84 -39.29
N GLY A 237 -3.58 2.15 -39.56
CA GLY A 237 -4.79 2.86 -40.03
C GLY A 237 -5.77 3.26 -38.95
N THR A 238 -5.47 3.04 -37.68
CA THR A 238 -6.29 3.41 -36.53
C THR A 238 -5.51 4.33 -35.59
N LEU A 239 -6.19 5.29 -34.95
CA LEU A 239 -5.58 6.16 -33.95
C LEU A 239 -5.46 5.38 -32.63
N HIS A 240 -4.24 5.29 -32.09
CA HIS A 240 -4.00 4.95 -30.71
C HIS A 240 -4.16 6.22 -29.85
N ALA A 241 -5.24 6.31 -29.10
CA ALA A 241 -5.70 7.53 -28.46
C ALA A 241 -4.97 7.85 -27.14
N GLY A 242 -3.99 7.05 -26.76
CA GLY A 242 -3.26 7.18 -25.50
C GLY A 242 -1.87 6.58 -25.53
N VAL A 243 -1.38 6.18 -24.39
CA VAL A 243 -0.13 5.42 -24.21
C VAL A 243 -0.40 4.12 -23.49
N ASP A 244 0.36 3.08 -23.83
CA ASP A 244 0.31 1.80 -23.14
C ASP A 244 1.52 1.69 -22.20
N ILE A 245 1.25 1.49 -20.90
CA ILE A 245 2.25 1.33 -19.84
C ILE A 245 2.16 -0.11 -19.33
N ALA A 246 3.15 -0.94 -19.68
CA ALA A 246 3.18 -2.35 -19.30
C ALA A 246 3.86 -2.57 -17.96
N GLY A 247 3.22 -3.32 -17.09
CA GLY A 247 3.72 -3.78 -15.80
C GLY A 247 3.19 -5.17 -15.47
N PRO A 248 3.53 -5.74 -14.32
CA PRO A 248 2.94 -6.97 -13.83
C PRO A 248 1.41 -6.89 -13.73
N HIS A 249 0.73 -8.04 -13.83
CA HIS A 249 -0.71 -8.11 -13.59
C HIS A 249 -1.02 -7.63 -12.17
N ASN A 250 -2.10 -6.87 -12.02
CA ASN A 250 -2.50 -6.22 -10.76
C ASN A 250 -1.56 -5.11 -10.25
N THR A 251 -0.66 -4.57 -11.07
CA THR A 251 0.05 -3.32 -10.70
C THR A 251 -0.97 -2.22 -10.45
N PRO A 252 -0.89 -1.48 -9.31
CA PRO A 252 -1.84 -0.43 -8.97
C PRO A 252 -1.90 0.69 -10.00
N VAL A 253 -3.12 1.20 -10.24
CA VAL A 253 -3.41 2.32 -11.12
C VAL A 253 -4.04 3.45 -10.33
N TYR A 254 -3.45 4.64 -10.40
CA TYR A 254 -3.81 5.80 -9.60
C TYR A 254 -4.38 6.93 -10.44
N ALA A 255 -5.21 7.78 -9.83
CA ALA A 255 -5.69 9.03 -10.42
C ALA A 255 -4.49 9.95 -10.74
N ALA A 256 -4.32 10.31 -11.99
CA ALA A 256 -3.22 11.18 -12.41
C ALA A 256 -3.34 12.62 -11.86
N ALA A 257 -4.55 13.05 -11.52
CA ALA A 257 -4.86 14.34 -10.88
C ALA A 257 -6.17 14.25 -10.08
N ASP A 258 -6.47 15.31 -9.30
CA ASP A 258 -7.77 15.47 -8.64
C ASP A 258 -8.89 15.45 -9.69
N GLY A 259 -10.01 14.79 -9.38
CA GLY A 259 -11.13 14.71 -10.32
C GLY A 259 -12.40 14.09 -9.75
N THR A 260 -13.39 13.95 -10.61
CA THR A 260 -14.62 13.22 -10.32
C THR A 260 -14.74 12.06 -11.31
N VAL A 261 -15.04 10.87 -10.82
CA VAL A 261 -15.23 9.68 -11.65
C VAL A 261 -16.48 9.88 -12.52
N LEU A 262 -16.29 9.96 -13.85
CA LEU A 262 -17.38 10.01 -14.81
C LEU A 262 -17.96 8.62 -15.03
N ARG A 263 -17.08 7.62 -15.19
CA ARG A 263 -17.43 6.22 -15.43
C ARG A 263 -16.45 5.29 -14.73
N ALA A 264 -16.99 4.18 -14.22
CA ALA A 264 -16.24 3.02 -13.76
C ALA A 264 -17.07 1.80 -14.14
N GLU A 265 -16.77 1.21 -15.29
CA GLU A 265 -17.64 0.20 -15.91
C GLU A 265 -16.89 -0.75 -16.84
N CYS A 266 -17.46 -1.92 -17.10
CA CYS A 266 -17.04 -2.80 -18.18
C CYS A 266 -17.62 -2.30 -19.51
N THR A 267 -16.74 -2.05 -20.50
CA THR A 267 -17.10 -1.53 -21.83
C THR A 267 -16.98 -2.56 -22.94
N SER A 268 -16.73 -3.82 -22.62
CA SER A 268 -16.61 -4.96 -23.54
C SER A 268 -17.67 -6.01 -23.24
N ASP A 269 -17.78 -7.05 -24.06
CA ASP A 269 -18.77 -8.12 -23.85
C ASP A 269 -18.59 -8.85 -22.51
N TYR A 270 -17.35 -8.87 -21.99
CA TYR A 270 -17.00 -9.36 -20.66
C TYR A 270 -15.73 -8.68 -20.16
N CYS A 271 -15.54 -8.61 -18.83
CA CYS A 271 -14.38 -8.02 -18.18
C CYS A 271 -13.95 -8.75 -16.91
N ASP A 272 -14.46 -9.96 -16.70
CA ASP A 272 -14.18 -10.84 -15.58
C ASP A 272 -12.92 -11.70 -15.77
N ARG A 273 -12.28 -11.58 -16.93
CA ARG A 273 -11.07 -12.27 -17.36
C ARG A 273 -10.35 -11.50 -18.45
N ASP A 274 -9.17 -11.96 -18.82
CA ASP A 274 -8.40 -11.40 -19.92
C ASP A 274 -9.21 -11.39 -21.22
N GLY A 275 -9.04 -10.33 -21.97
CA GLY A 275 -9.70 -10.09 -23.24
C GLY A 275 -8.94 -10.67 -24.43
N SER A 276 -9.26 -10.18 -25.61
CA SER A 276 -8.59 -10.54 -26.87
C SER A 276 -8.81 -9.48 -27.93
N LEU A 277 -8.04 -9.53 -29.02
CA LEU A 277 -8.22 -8.64 -30.17
C LEU A 277 -9.57 -8.79 -30.90
N SER A 278 -10.33 -9.85 -30.62
CA SER A 278 -11.67 -10.04 -31.16
C SER A 278 -12.76 -9.27 -30.41
N LEU A 279 -12.45 -8.76 -29.22
CA LEU A 279 -13.36 -7.92 -28.45
C LEU A 279 -13.27 -6.47 -28.90
N ALA A 280 -14.36 -5.74 -28.75
CA ALA A 280 -14.40 -4.30 -28.80
C ALA A 280 -14.30 -3.71 -27.40
N GLY A 281 -13.97 -2.39 -27.31
CA GLY A 281 -14.02 -1.63 -26.08
C GLY A 281 -12.73 -1.71 -25.23
N TYR A 282 -12.79 -0.96 -24.15
CA TYR A 282 -11.65 -0.72 -23.25
C TYR A 282 -11.55 -1.77 -22.11
N GLY A 283 -12.40 -2.79 -22.11
CA GLY A 283 -12.51 -3.69 -20.95
C GLY A 283 -13.06 -2.97 -19.73
N ASN A 284 -12.48 -3.21 -18.56
CA ASN A 284 -12.74 -2.40 -17.38
C ASN A 284 -12.11 -1.02 -17.56
N LEU A 285 -12.96 0.00 -17.49
CA LEU A 285 -12.61 1.40 -17.74
C LEU A 285 -12.96 2.27 -16.54
N VAL A 286 -12.02 3.14 -16.15
CA VAL A 286 -12.29 4.32 -15.31
C VAL A 286 -12.03 5.56 -16.14
N GLU A 287 -12.92 6.57 -16.05
CA GLU A 287 -12.75 7.89 -16.67
C GLU A 287 -12.96 8.97 -15.59
N LEU A 288 -12.02 9.92 -15.49
CA LEU A 288 -12.08 11.04 -14.56
C LEU A 288 -12.31 12.35 -15.31
N ASP A 289 -13.17 13.21 -14.76
CA ASP A 289 -13.30 14.61 -15.12
C ASP A 289 -12.46 15.46 -14.16
N HIS A 290 -11.56 16.25 -14.69
CA HIS A 290 -10.71 17.19 -13.95
C HIS A 290 -11.22 18.64 -14.03
N GLY A 291 -12.37 18.85 -14.69
CA GLY A 291 -12.92 20.16 -14.99
C GLY A 291 -12.30 20.84 -16.21
N GLY A 292 -12.91 21.92 -16.68
CA GLY A 292 -12.38 22.70 -17.80
C GLY A 292 -12.26 21.94 -19.14
N GLY A 293 -13.07 20.91 -19.36
CA GLY A 293 -13.03 20.07 -20.55
C GLY A 293 -11.92 19.01 -20.55
N LEU A 294 -11.20 18.86 -19.42
CA LEU A 294 -10.09 17.93 -19.27
C LEU A 294 -10.55 16.62 -18.61
N ALA A 295 -10.22 15.49 -19.24
CA ALA A 295 -10.51 14.16 -18.69
C ALA A 295 -9.33 13.21 -18.89
N THR A 296 -9.27 12.15 -18.07
CA THR A 296 -8.32 11.03 -18.25
C THR A 296 -9.06 9.70 -18.27
N ARG A 297 -8.53 8.72 -19.02
CA ARG A 297 -9.03 7.36 -19.09
C ARG A 297 -7.98 6.36 -18.69
N TYR A 298 -8.44 5.33 -18.00
CA TYR A 298 -7.65 4.23 -17.46
C TYR A 298 -8.34 2.93 -17.88
N ALA A 299 -7.75 2.22 -18.85
CA ALA A 299 -8.41 1.09 -19.49
C ALA A 299 -7.63 -0.23 -19.32
N HIS A 300 -8.26 -1.33 -19.74
CA HIS A 300 -7.81 -2.71 -19.65
C HIS A 300 -7.55 -3.19 -18.21
N LEU A 301 -8.19 -2.53 -17.21
CA LEU A 301 -8.01 -2.86 -15.80
C LEU A 301 -8.47 -4.30 -15.52
N SER A 302 -7.78 -5.01 -14.63
CA SER A 302 -8.25 -6.29 -14.09
C SER A 302 -9.45 -6.08 -13.17
N ALA A 303 -9.43 -5.00 -12.40
CA ALA A 303 -10.53 -4.54 -11.56
C ALA A 303 -10.41 -3.03 -11.33
N PHE A 304 -11.53 -2.38 -11.02
CA PHE A 304 -11.55 -0.99 -10.56
C PHE A 304 -12.15 -0.90 -9.16
N THR A 305 -11.75 0.15 -8.42
CA THR A 305 -12.03 0.34 -6.99
C THR A 305 -12.88 1.57 -6.70
N VAL A 306 -13.37 2.24 -7.73
CA VAL A 306 -14.11 3.49 -7.64
C VAL A 306 -15.47 3.37 -8.32
N THR A 307 -16.37 4.31 -8.03
CA THR A 307 -17.73 4.37 -8.61
C THR A 307 -17.99 5.72 -9.26
N ALA A 308 -18.87 5.75 -10.28
CA ALA A 308 -19.28 6.99 -10.93
C ALA A 308 -19.82 8.01 -9.91
N GLY A 309 -19.43 9.27 -10.05
CA GLY A 309 -19.75 10.38 -9.14
C GLY A 309 -18.81 10.52 -7.94
N GLN A 310 -17.92 9.55 -7.69
CA GLN A 310 -16.93 9.64 -6.62
C GLN A 310 -15.90 10.73 -6.91
N ARG A 311 -15.57 11.55 -5.92
CA ARG A 311 -14.43 12.47 -5.98
C ARG A 311 -13.16 11.74 -5.57
N VAL A 312 -12.10 11.95 -6.33
CA VAL A 312 -10.78 11.36 -6.07
C VAL A 312 -9.72 12.46 -6.10
N SER A 313 -8.72 12.32 -5.25
CA SER A 313 -7.52 13.17 -5.30
C SER A 313 -6.46 12.52 -6.20
N ALA A 314 -5.51 13.31 -6.69
CA ALA A 314 -4.32 12.79 -7.35
C ALA A 314 -3.66 11.72 -6.47
N GLY A 315 -3.31 10.57 -7.06
CA GLY A 315 -2.76 9.43 -6.33
C GLY A 315 -3.78 8.51 -5.65
N ALA A 316 -5.08 8.79 -5.73
CA ALA A 316 -6.10 7.85 -5.26
C ALA A 316 -6.10 6.58 -6.14
N LEU A 317 -6.19 5.40 -5.52
CA LEU A 317 -6.26 4.13 -6.25
C LEU A 317 -7.57 4.07 -7.06
N LEU A 318 -7.44 3.83 -8.36
CA LEU A 318 -8.57 3.66 -9.28
C LEU A 318 -8.82 2.19 -9.61
N GLY A 319 -7.80 1.35 -9.58
CA GLY A 319 -7.85 -0.05 -9.96
C GLY A 319 -6.47 -0.65 -10.17
N PHE A 320 -6.41 -1.70 -10.98
CA PHE A 320 -5.19 -2.48 -11.19
C PHE A 320 -4.98 -2.79 -12.66
N GLN A 321 -3.73 -2.83 -13.12
CA GLN A 321 -3.39 -3.24 -14.50
C GLN A 321 -3.89 -4.65 -14.79
N GLY A 322 -4.46 -4.83 -15.97
CA GLY A 322 -4.94 -6.11 -16.47
C GLY A 322 -4.82 -6.18 -17.98
N SER A 323 -5.61 -7.07 -18.58
CA SER A 323 -5.68 -7.28 -20.02
C SER A 323 -7.13 -7.45 -20.50
N THR A 324 -8.10 -6.79 -19.84
CA THR A 324 -9.53 -6.92 -20.21
C THR A 324 -9.87 -6.16 -21.50
N GLY A 325 -10.93 -6.56 -22.20
CA GLY A 325 -11.38 -5.94 -23.46
C GLY A 325 -10.48 -6.22 -24.66
N ASN A 326 -10.27 -5.22 -25.53
CA ASN A 326 -9.42 -5.33 -26.71
C ASN A 326 -7.94 -5.20 -26.34
N SER A 327 -7.38 -6.23 -25.76
CA SER A 327 -6.00 -6.27 -25.27
C SER A 327 -5.36 -7.64 -25.52
N THR A 328 -4.03 -7.67 -25.67
CA THR A 328 -3.23 -8.89 -25.90
C THR A 328 -2.24 -9.19 -24.79
N ALA A 329 -2.01 -8.24 -23.89
CA ALA A 329 -1.03 -8.36 -22.81
C ALA A 329 -1.40 -7.42 -21.66
N VAL A 330 -0.86 -7.67 -20.48
CA VAL A 330 -1.08 -6.82 -19.30
C VAL A 330 -0.46 -5.46 -19.49
N HIS A 331 -1.27 -4.40 -19.43
CA HIS A 331 -0.85 -3.00 -19.47
C HIS A 331 -1.98 -2.08 -18.98
N LEU A 332 -1.63 -0.86 -18.62
CA LEU A 332 -2.56 0.25 -18.54
C LEU A 332 -2.58 0.97 -19.89
N HIS A 333 -3.74 1.07 -20.56
CA HIS A 333 -3.95 2.04 -21.62
C HIS A 333 -4.43 3.35 -20.96
N PHE A 334 -3.64 4.42 -21.10
CA PHE A 334 -3.89 5.72 -20.47
C PHE A 334 -4.10 6.80 -21.52
N GLU A 335 -5.23 7.53 -21.41
CA GLU A 335 -5.54 8.67 -22.30
C GLU A 335 -5.63 9.97 -21.48
N VAL A 336 -5.17 11.07 -22.10
CA VAL A 336 -5.53 12.44 -21.73
C VAL A 336 -6.45 12.99 -22.82
N ARG A 337 -7.55 13.62 -22.40
CA ARG A 337 -8.56 14.16 -23.33
C ARG A 337 -8.83 15.62 -23.02
N GLN A 338 -8.72 16.48 -24.04
CA GLN A 338 -9.04 17.88 -23.95
C GLN A 338 -10.27 18.17 -24.83
N ASP A 339 -11.33 18.71 -24.24
CA ASP A 339 -12.60 18.99 -24.92
C ASP A 339 -13.17 17.78 -25.68
N GLY A 340 -13.02 16.59 -25.08
CA GLY A 340 -13.46 15.33 -25.65
C GLY A 340 -12.52 14.70 -26.70
N ALA A 341 -11.48 15.41 -27.18
CA ALA A 341 -10.49 14.88 -28.09
C ALA A 341 -9.27 14.31 -27.36
N PRO A 342 -8.71 13.16 -27.78
CA PRO A 342 -7.48 12.64 -27.21
C PRO A 342 -6.28 13.49 -27.60
N VAL A 343 -5.36 13.70 -26.67
CA VAL A 343 -4.07 14.38 -26.88
C VAL A 343 -2.94 13.44 -26.46
N ASP A 344 -1.72 13.66 -26.99
CA ASP A 344 -0.56 12.83 -26.62
C ASP A 344 -0.23 13.00 -25.14
N PRO A 345 -0.37 11.92 -24.30
CA PRO A 345 -0.12 12.00 -22.86
C PRO A 345 1.34 12.30 -22.50
N VAL A 346 2.30 11.89 -23.33
CA VAL A 346 3.74 12.02 -23.00
C VAL A 346 4.15 13.50 -22.91
N PRO A 347 4.09 14.30 -23.98
CA PRO A 347 4.43 15.72 -23.88
C PRO A 347 3.44 16.48 -22.97
N TRP A 348 2.17 16.09 -22.96
CA TRP A 348 1.16 16.77 -22.16
C TRP A 348 1.46 16.68 -20.64
N LEU A 349 1.88 15.50 -20.15
CA LEU A 349 2.29 15.28 -18.76
C LEU A 349 3.68 15.86 -18.47
N ALA A 350 4.62 15.79 -19.42
CA ALA A 350 5.95 16.38 -19.28
C ALA A 350 5.89 17.89 -19.01
N ASP A 351 4.99 18.61 -19.70
CA ASP A 351 4.73 20.04 -19.45
C ASP A 351 4.22 20.33 -18.02
N ARG A 352 3.79 19.29 -17.29
CA ARG A 352 3.29 19.34 -15.91
C ARG A 352 4.25 18.70 -14.92
N GLY A 353 5.49 18.44 -15.36
CA GLY A 353 6.55 17.89 -14.53
C GLY A 353 6.48 16.36 -14.31
N VAL A 354 5.67 15.65 -15.10
CA VAL A 354 5.53 14.19 -15.02
C VAL A 354 6.18 13.52 -16.22
N ASP A 355 7.24 12.76 -15.98
CA ASP A 355 7.91 11.96 -17.02
C ASP A 355 7.36 10.52 -17.00
N LEU A 356 6.65 10.12 -18.06
CA LEU A 356 6.14 8.76 -18.24
C LEU A 356 7.24 7.75 -18.60
N HIS A 357 8.43 8.20 -19.01
CA HIS A 357 9.58 7.35 -19.33
C HIS A 357 10.58 7.27 -18.18
N ALA A 358 10.39 8.04 -17.10
CA ALA A 358 11.22 7.88 -15.91
C ALA A 358 11.14 6.41 -15.48
N SER A 359 12.28 5.75 -15.34
CA SER A 359 12.34 4.45 -14.70
C SER A 359 11.85 4.62 -13.26
N ASP A 360 10.93 3.76 -12.82
CA ASP A 360 10.59 3.62 -11.40
C ASP A 360 11.93 3.41 -10.69
N GLY A 361 12.39 4.42 -9.95
CA GLY A 361 13.78 4.61 -9.55
C GLY A 361 14.47 3.32 -9.11
N ALA A 362 15.62 3.05 -9.75
CA ALA A 362 16.54 2.03 -9.32
C ALA A 362 17.18 2.42 -7.97
#